data_dddeb1a981d2a890806e3ca4d6ceb283
#
_entry.id   dddeb1a981d2a890806e3ca4d6ceb283
#
_cell.length_a   1.000
_cell.length_b   1.000
_cell.length_c   1.000
_cell.angle_alpha   90.00
_cell.angle_beta   90.00
_cell.angle_gamma   90.00
#
_symmetry.space_group_name_H-M   'P 1'
#
loop_
_entity.id
_entity.type
_entity.pdbx_description
1 polymer ?
#
loop_
_entity_poly.entity_id
_entity_poly.type
_entity_poly.pdbx_seq_one_letter_code
_entity_poly.pdbx_strand_id
1 'polypeptide(L)'
;MALKECTKKEQANSYELEVNVDGETFGNAVNRVYKKQVKSINIPGFRKGKAPRHVIEKMYGSEVFYEDAMQDCYPDALYEAAKEAGIKIVSVETLEAIEASKEGFSFKASVVVEPEMEINNYLGIEVTKKSTEVTDELVDEEIEKVRDRNSRMVTVDDRAAQNDDVAVIDFEGFVDGEAFEGGKAENYNLKLGSGNFIPGFEEQIVGHKTGEEFTITVKFPDDYQAEELKGKEAEFKINLHEIKAKELPEVDDEFVKDVSDKETLDEYKAELKETVAKRLQDEADKDVDNQISEKLMELLEGEIPEAMYDNQANEMVREFDMRLRSQGLDMKTYMQYMGMDANALKGMYKEEAEKRVKLRLALEAVARKENIEVTEADLDAEYGKMAEAYKMDVDKVKKAVPAESLTEDVKVEKALNLVKDKAVIK
;
A
#
# COMPACT_ATOMS: atom_id res chain seq x y z
N MET A 1 17.32 5.38 35.73
CA MET A 1 16.57 4.16 35.37
C MET A 1 17.59 3.04 35.27
N ALA A 2 17.27 1.82 35.70
CA ALA A 2 18.22 0.69 35.67
C ALA A 2 17.44 -0.61 35.40
N LEU A 3 17.97 -1.41 34.49
CA LEU A 3 17.55 -2.79 34.31
C LEU A 3 18.00 -3.59 35.54
N LYS A 4 17.05 -4.30 36.16
CA LYS A 4 17.35 -5.14 37.32
C LYS A 4 17.54 -6.59 36.93
N GLU A 5 16.70 -7.08 36.02
CA GLU A 5 16.75 -8.44 35.51
C GLU A 5 16.19 -8.51 34.07
N CYS A 6 16.82 -9.35 33.23
CA CYS A 6 16.32 -9.67 31.88
C CYS A 6 16.34 -11.20 31.76
N THR A 7 15.17 -11.80 31.69
CA THR A 7 15.01 -13.26 31.67
C THR A 7 14.32 -13.68 30.37
N LYS A 8 14.94 -14.60 29.60
CA LYS A 8 14.34 -15.20 28.42
C LYS A 8 13.26 -16.18 28.84
N LYS A 9 12.07 -16.08 28.23
CA LYS A 9 10.95 -16.99 28.47
C LYS A 9 11.08 -18.27 27.63
N GLU A 10 10.24 -19.26 27.93
CA GLU A 10 10.15 -20.50 27.13
C GLU A 10 9.61 -20.25 25.72
N GLN A 11 8.74 -19.25 25.57
CA GLN A 11 8.23 -18.83 24.27
C GLN A 11 9.35 -18.14 23.46
N ALA A 12 9.49 -18.51 22.20
CA ALA A 12 10.50 -17.94 21.31
C ALA A 12 10.36 -16.40 21.24
N ASN A 13 11.48 -15.72 21.23
CA ASN A 13 11.56 -14.26 21.12
C ASN A 13 10.81 -13.48 22.22
N SER A 14 10.51 -14.11 23.38
CA SER A 14 9.84 -13.49 24.51
C SER A 14 10.76 -13.35 25.71
N TYR A 15 10.77 -12.16 26.31
CA TYR A 15 11.59 -11.82 27.47
C TYR A 15 10.74 -11.18 28.56
N GLU A 16 11.15 -11.38 29.83
CA GLU A 16 10.66 -10.63 30.98
C GLU A 16 11.74 -9.67 31.45
N LEU A 17 11.41 -8.39 31.53
CA LEU A 17 12.26 -7.34 32.04
C LEU A 17 11.73 -6.88 33.39
N GLU A 18 12.60 -6.82 34.41
CA GLU A 18 12.33 -6.12 35.65
C GLU A 18 13.13 -4.81 35.65
N VAL A 19 12.42 -3.69 35.72
CA VAL A 19 13.00 -2.36 35.57
C VAL A 19 12.70 -1.52 36.80
N ASN A 20 13.71 -0.76 37.25
CA ASN A 20 13.58 0.18 38.34
C ASN A 20 13.73 1.62 37.85
N VAL A 21 12.77 2.48 38.18
CA VAL A 21 12.80 3.91 37.90
C VAL A 21 13.06 4.65 39.22
N ASP A 22 14.12 5.43 39.26
CA ASP A 22 14.54 6.17 40.43
C ASP A 22 13.57 7.30 40.83
N GLY A 23 13.64 7.75 42.07
CA GLY A 23 12.74 8.76 42.63
C GLY A 23 12.85 10.12 41.98
N GLU A 24 14.00 10.50 41.41
CA GLU A 24 14.13 11.78 40.68
C GLU A 24 13.39 11.74 39.39
N THR A 25 13.60 10.70 38.58
CA THR A 25 12.89 10.51 37.30
C THR A 25 11.38 10.41 37.52
N PHE A 26 10.94 9.59 38.46
CA PHE A 26 9.53 9.43 38.80
C PHE A 26 8.92 10.73 39.35
N GLY A 27 9.61 11.43 40.25
CA GLY A 27 9.18 12.73 40.79
C GLY A 27 8.99 13.79 39.71
N ASN A 28 9.84 13.79 38.69
CA ASN A 28 9.71 14.66 37.52
C ASN A 28 8.47 14.30 36.68
N ALA A 29 8.19 13.02 36.47
CA ALA A 29 6.99 12.56 35.79
C ALA A 29 5.72 12.95 36.56
N VAL A 30 5.67 12.71 37.87
CA VAL A 30 4.57 13.13 38.74
C VAL A 30 4.33 14.65 38.64
N ASN A 31 5.39 15.44 38.54
CA ASN A 31 5.26 16.89 38.34
C ASN A 31 4.71 17.26 36.97
N ARG A 32 5.09 16.53 35.91
CA ARG A 32 4.52 16.73 34.56
C ARG A 32 3.01 16.41 34.56
N VAL A 33 2.63 15.29 35.11
CA VAL A 33 1.22 14.85 35.23
C VAL A 33 0.40 15.84 36.05
N TYR A 34 0.89 16.25 37.23
CA TYR A 34 0.23 17.30 38.02
C TYR A 34 -0.02 18.55 37.18
N LYS A 35 0.97 19.07 36.45
CA LYS A 35 0.82 20.27 35.61
C LYS A 35 -0.23 20.12 34.51
N LYS A 36 -0.42 18.94 33.99
CA LYS A 36 -1.47 18.62 33.00
C LYS A 36 -2.84 18.57 33.68
N GLN A 37 -2.97 17.79 34.77
CA GLN A 37 -4.25 17.45 35.39
C GLN A 37 -4.82 18.54 36.28
N VAL A 38 -3.96 19.35 36.93
CA VAL A 38 -4.45 20.45 37.80
C VAL A 38 -5.42 21.37 37.09
N LYS A 39 -5.33 21.54 35.79
CA LYS A 39 -6.21 22.36 34.98
C LYS A 39 -7.66 21.88 34.97
N SER A 40 -7.89 20.59 35.18
CA SER A 40 -9.22 19.95 35.22
C SER A 40 -9.73 19.74 36.63
N ILE A 41 -8.84 19.65 37.65
CA ILE A 41 -9.17 19.34 39.03
C ILE A 41 -9.79 20.58 39.68
N ASN A 42 -10.91 20.41 40.39
CA ASN A 42 -11.55 21.42 41.17
C ASN A 42 -11.38 21.14 42.67
N ILE A 43 -10.68 22.02 43.37
CA ILE A 43 -10.39 21.91 44.80
C ILE A 43 -11.11 23.01 45.56
N PRO A 44 -11.91 22.71 46.59
CA PRO A 44 -12.56 23.72 47.43
C PRO A 44 -11.52 24.70 48.01
N GLY A 45 -11.80 25.98 47.90
CA GLY A 45 -10.91 27.04 48.36
C GLY A 45 -9.81 27.49 47.41
N PHE A 46 -9.71 26.84 46.21
CA PHE A 46 -8.77 27.25 45.17
C PHE A 46 -9.49 27.51 43.83
N ARG A 47 -8.97 28.49 43.09
CA ARG A 47 -9.41 28.71 41.71
C ARG A 47 -9.01 27.48 40.88
N LYS A 48 -9.91 27.00 39.99
CA LYS A 48 -9.65 25.87 39.07
C LYS A 48 -8.27 26.00 38.38
N GLY A 49 -7.48 24.96 38.48
CA GLY A 49 -6.12 24.89 37.91
C GLY A 49 -5.03 25.62 38.71
N LYS A 50 -5.32 26.09 39.96
CA LYS A 50 -4.38 26.84 40.81
C LYS A 50 -4.10 26.14 42.15
N ALA A 51 -4.68 24.99 42.43
CA ALA A 51 -4.41 24.26 43.65
C ALA A 51 -2.97 23.73 43.68
N PRO A 52 -2.15 23.96 44.67
CA PRO A 52 -0.81 23.41 44.80
C PRO A 52 -0.84 21.88 44.92
N ARG A 53 0.18 21.20 44.39
CA ARG A 53 0.30 19.73 44.37
C ARG A 53 0.08 19.11 45.75
N HIS A 54 0.76 19.62 46.77
CA HIS A 54 0.67 19.11 48.15
C HIS A 54 -0.74 19.18 48.75
N VAL A 55 -1.59 20.13 48.28
CA VAL A 55 -2.99 20.22 48.72
C VAL A 55 -3.83 19.11 48.10
N ILE A 56 -3.60 18.83 46.82
CA ILE A 56 -4.29 17.76 46.12
C ILE A 56 -3.90 16.40 46.71
N GLU A 57 -2.60 16.18 46.91
CA GLU A 57 -2.07 14.94 47.53
C GLU A 57 -2.58 14.75 48.98
N LYS A 58 -2.80 15.83 49.73
CA LYS A 58 -3.38 15.75 51.07
C LYS A 58 -4.86 15.35 51.06
N MET A 59 -5.60 15.73 50.04
CA MET A 59 -7.02 15.45 49.91
C MET A 59 -7.31 14.07 49.28
N TYR A 60 -6.54 13.67 48.27
CA TYR A 60 -6.81 12.48 47.47
C TYR A 60 -5.78 11.38 47.68
N GLY A 61 -4.77 11.55 48.50
CA GLY A 61 -3.67 10.66 48.73
C GLY A 61 -2.41 11.05 47.96
N SER A 62 -1.24 10.66 48.48
CA SER A 62 0.08 10.95 47.82
C SER A 62 0.24 10.27 46.48
N GLU A 63 -0.53 9.23 46.21
CA GLU A 63 -0.44 8.37 45.03
C GLU A 63 -1.36 8.81 43.89
N VAL A 64 -2.15 9.88 44.08
CA VAL A 64 -3.17 10.34 43.12
C VAL A 64 -2.65 10.57 41.69
N PHE A 65 -1.36 10.82 41.53
CA PHE A 65 -0.71 11.05 40.24
C PHE A 65 0.21 9.90 39.80
N TYR A 66 0.34 8.83 40.60
CA TYR A 66 1.34 7.79 40.36
C TYR A 66 1.05 6.97 39.13
N GLU A 67 -0.20 6.53 38.94
CA GLU A 67 -0.60 5.72 37.80
C GLU A 67 -0.26 6.41 36.46
N ASP A 68 -0.69 7.65 36.30
CA ASP A 68 -0.40 8.42 35.10
C ASP A 68 1.10 8.75 34.96
N ALA A 69 1.81 8.93 36.07
CA ALA A 69 3.25 9.17 36.06
C ALA A 69 4.03 7.91 35.68
N MET A 70 3.60 6.73 36.10
CA MET A 70 4.16 5.45 35.64
C MET A 70 3.94 5.27 34.13
N GLN A 71 2.72 5.55 33.64
CA GLN A 71 2.42 5.51 32.21
C GLN A 71 3.32 6.46 31.40
N ASP A 72 3.62 7.65 31.93
CA ASP A 72 4.53 8.63 31.31
C ASP A 72 6.00 8.17 31.33
N CYS A 73 6.38 7.26 32.24
CA CYS A 73 7.75 6.75 32.37
C CYS A 73 8.02 5.45 31.61
N TYR A 74 7.01 4.59 31.41
CA TYR A 74 7.22 3.25 30.83
C TYR A 74 7.97 3.27 29.49
N PRO A 75 7.65 4.12 28.51
CA PRO A 75 8.33 4.10 27.21
C PRO A 75 9.84 4.34 27.34
N ASP A 76 10.21 5.39 28.07
CA ASP A 76 11.62 5.76 28.24
C ASP A 76 12.38 4.70 29.08
N ALA A 77 11.72 4.16 30.13
CA ALA A 77 12.32 3.14 30.98
C ALA A 77 12.54 1.81 30.24
N LEU A 78 11.59 1.40 29.40
CA LEU A 78 11.74 0.21 28.56
C LEU A 78 12.82 0.40 27.49
N TYR A 79 12.89 1.56 26.87
CA TYR A 79 13.93 1.85 25.88
C TYR A 79 15.33 1.74 26.46
N GLU A 80 15.56 2.36 27.62
CA GLU A 80 16.87 2.29 28.30
C GLU A 80 17.19 0.85 28.78
N ALA A 81 16.19 0.14 29.30
CA ALA A 81 16.36 -1.24 29.72
C ALA A 81 16.66 -2.18 28.54
N ALA A 82 15.99 -2.00 27.41
CA ALA A 82 16.24 -2.77 26.18
C ALA A 82 17.65 -2.53 25.65
N LYS A 83 18.10 -1.28 25.68
CA LYS A 83 19.46 -0.89 25.27
C LYS A 83 20.52 -1.50 26.19
N GLU A 84 20.29 -1.50 27.51
CA GLU A 84 21.19 -2.12 28.50
C GLU A 84 21.24 -3.65 28.32
N ALA A 85 20.09 -4.29 28.01
CA ALA A 85 20.00 -5.72 27.72
C ALA A 85 20.53 -6.13 26.34
N GLY A 86 20.77 -5.17 25.44
CA GLY A 86 21.16 -5.45 24.04
C GLY A 86 20.07 -6.08 23.20
N ILE A 87 18.79 -5.84 23.53
CA ILE A 87 17.62 -6.38 22.81
C ILE A 87 16.83 -5.27 22.13
N LYS A 88 16.15 -5.62 21.04
CA LYS A 88 15.24 -4.71 20.35
C LYS A 88 13.79 -5.15 20.60
N ILE A 89 13.03 -4.35 21.35
CA ILE A 89 11.62 -4.65 21.66
C ILE A 89 10.74 -4.37 20.43
N VAL A 90 9.98 -5.38 20.03
CA VAL A 90 8.98 -5.32 18.96
C VAL A 90 7.62 -4.93 19.51
N SER A 91 7.22 -5.57 20.62
CA SER A 91 5.96 -5.26 21.30
C SER A 91 6.04 -5.53 22.79
N VAL A 92 5.17 -4.89 23.54
CA VAL A 92 4.99 -5.10 24.97
C VAL A 92 3.67 -5.84 25.18
N GLU A 93 3.73 -7.03 25.76
CA GLU A 93 2.55 -7.86 26.02
C GLU A 93 1.86 -7.49 27.33
N THR A 94 2.66 -7.37 28.39
CA THR A 94 2.16 -7.01 29.73
C THR A 94 3.09 -6.02 30.43
N LEU A 95 2.48 -5.15 31.23
CA LEU A 95 3.16 -4.21 32.12
C LEU A 95 2.52 -4.33 33.50
N GLU A 96 3.30 -4.72 34.50
CA GLU A 96 2.84 -4.89 35.87
C GLU A 96 3.72 -4.09 36.82
N ALA A 97 3.13 -3.10 37.48
CA ALA A 97 3.81 -2.37 38.54
C ALA A 97 3.95 -3.27 39.77
N ILE A 98 5.17 -3.38 40.30
CA ILE A 98 5.49 -4.16 41.50
C ILE A 98 5.32 -3.30 42.73
N GLU A 99 5.97 -2.16 42.74
CA GLU A 99 6.01 -1.23 43.87
C GLU A 99 6.16 0.20 43.37
N ALA A 100 5.42 1.14 43.98
CA ALA A 100 5.54 2.57 43.68
C ALA A 100 5.57 3.39 44.99
N SER A 101 6.53 4.26 45.09
CA SER A 101 6.74 5.14 46.27
C SER A 101 7.32 6.49 45.84
N LYS A 102 7.59 7.36 46.81
CA LYS A 102 8.29 8.62 46.51
C LYS A 102 9.78 8.40 46.10
N GLU A 103 10.31 7.25 46.39
CA GLU A 103 11.71 6.87 46.10
C GLU A 103 11.84 6.27 44.70
N GLY A 104 10.70 6.11 43.96
CA GLY A 104 10.66 5.54 42.62
C GLY A 104 9.60 4.46 42.48
N PHE A 105 9.65 3.75 41.36
CA PHE A 105 8.82 2.55 41.17
C PHE A 105 9.58 1.46 40.42
N SER A 106 9.13 0.23 40.59
CA SER A 106 9.60 -0.91 39.83
C SER A 106 8.44 -1.59 39.11
N PHE A 107 8.72 -2.17 37.97
CA PHE A 107 7.72 -2.87 37.17
C PHE A 107 8.33 -4.05 36.41
N LYS A 108 7.48 -5.01 36.08
CA LYS A 108 7.76 -6.11 35.15
C LYS A 108 7.11 -5.85 33.83
N ALA A 109 7.83 -6.14 32.74
CA ALA A 109 7.33 -6.09 31.40
C ALA A 109 7.59 -7.41 30.67
N SER A 110 6.55 -8.03 30.14
CA SER A 110 6.73 -9.08 29.14
C SER A 110 6.82 -8.44 27.77
N VAL A 111 7.89 -8.73 27.06
CA VAL A 111 8.19 -8.11 25.78
C VAL A 111 8.50 -9.17 24.73
N VAL A 112 8.07 -8.91 23.50
CA VAL A 112 8.50 -9.65 22.32
C VAL A 112 9.66 -8.87 21.71
N VAL A 113 10.72 -9.58 21.37
CA VAL A 113 11.92 -8.97 20.78
C VAL A 113 12.12 -9.39 19.34
N GLU A 114 12.93 -8.63 18.63
CA GLU A 114 13.35 -8.96 17.28
C GLU A 114 14.09 -10.31 17.26
N PRO A 115 13.70 -11.24 16.34
CA PRO A 115 14.29 -12.57 16.30
C PRO A 115 15.70 -12.54 15.71
N GLU A 116 16.57 -13.41 16.23
CA GLU A 116 17.83 -13.71 15.56
C GLU A 116 17.56 -14.71 14.44
N MET A 117 17.58 -14.23 13.19
CA MET A 117 17.36 -15.06 12.02
C MET A 117 18.69 -15.55 11.45
N GLU A 118 18.66 -16.74 10.87
CA GLU A 118 19.78 -17.30 10.13
C GLU A 118 19.42 -17.42 8.63
N ILE A 119 20.43 -17.28 7.78
CA ILE A 119 20.30 -17.46 6.34
C ILE A 119 21.52 -18.17 5.78
N ASN A 120 21.29 -19.17 4.92
CA ASN A 120 22.33 -19.94 4.28
C ASN A 120 22.13 -19.97 2.77
N ASN A 121 23.21 -20.22 2.01
CA ASN A 121 23.14 -20.38 0.55
C ASN A 121 22.55 -19.19 -0.24
N TYR A 122 22.66 -17.99 0.29
CA TYR A 122 22.13 -16.75 -0.31
C TYR A 122 23.03 -16.18 -1.42
N LEU A 123 24.26 -16.64 -1.58
CA LEU A 123 25.14 -16.26 -2.69
C LEU A 123 24.96 -17.24 -3.85
N GLY A 124 24.99 -16.71 -5.08
CA GLY A 124 24.81 -17.54 -6.29
C GLY A 124 23.36 -18.00 -6.52
N ILE A 125 22.39 -17.25 -6.02
CA ILE A 125 20.97 -17.49 -6.30
C ILE A 125 20.74 -17.48 -7.82
N GLU A 126 20.18 -18.56 -8.34
CA GLU A 126 19.86 -18.67 -9.77
C GLU A 126 18.51 -18.03 -10.07
N VAL A 127 18.48 -17.08 -10.99
CA VAL A 127 17.27 -16.38 -11.44
C VAL A 127 17.20 -16.36 -12.96
N THR A 128 16.00 -16.24 -13.50
CA THR A 128 15.79 -16.21 -14.96
C THR A 128 15.43 -14.78 -15.37
N LYS A 129 16.17 -14.23 -16.31
CA LYS A 129 15.85 -12.91 -16.87
C LYS A 129 14.94 -13.07 -18.09
N LYS A 130 13.82 -12.34 -18.10
CA LYS A 130 12.93 -12.25 -19.26
C LYS A 130 13.67 -11.64 -20.45
N SER A 131 13.31 -12.08 -21.66
CA SER A 131 13.87 -11.47 -22.88
C SER A 131 13.53 -9.98 -22.95
N THR A 132 14.54 -9.18 -23.27
CA THR A 132 14.40 -7.73 -23.49
C THR A 132 14.52 -7.38 -24.97
N GLU A 133 14.42 -8.37 -25.85
CA GLU A 133 14.48 -8.18 -27.29
C GLU A 133 13.24 -7.41 -27.76
N VAL A 134 13.47 -6.29 -28.46
CA VAL A 134 12.40 -5.49 -29.05
C VAL A 134 12.13 -6.00 -30.45
N THR A 135 10.98 -6.62 -30.63
CA THR A 135 10.53 -7.06 -31.95
C THR A 135 9.76 -5.94 -32.66
N ASP A 136 9.68 -6.00 -33.97
CA ASP A 136 8.91 -5.00 -34.74
C ASP A 136 7.42 -5.11 -34.42
N GLU A 137 6.91 -6.30 -34.06
CA GLU A 137 5.54 -6.51 -33.62
C GLU A 137 5.20 -5.72 -32.33
N LEU A 138 6.11 -5.67 -31.35
CA LEU A 138 5.90 -4.88 -30.14
C LEU A 138 5.83 -3.37 -30.41
N VAL A 139 6.62 -2.92 -31.39
CA VAL A 139 6.58 -1.51 -31.82
C VAL A 139 5.27 -1.20 -32.54
N ASP A 140 4.85 -2.10 -33.44
CA ASP A 140 3.60 -1.94 -34.17
C ASP A 140 2.39 -2.01 -33.21
N GLU A 141 2.43 -2.85 -32.17
CA GLU A 141 1.41 -2.84 -31.10
C GLU A 141 1.32 -1.51 -30.34
N GLU A 142 2.45 -0.86 -30.05
CA GLU A 142 2.44 0.46 -29.41
C GLU A 142 1.87 1.53 -30.38
N ILE A 143 2.19 1.46 -31.66
CA ILE A 143 1.60 2.34 -32.68
C ILE A 143 0.09 2.13 -32.76
N GLU A 144 -0.39 0.88 -32.77
CA GLU A 144 -1.82 0.58 -32.78
C GLU A 144 -2.54 1.11 -31.54
N LYS A 145 -1.90 1.05 -30.34
CA LYS A 145 -2.46 1.65 -29.13
C LYS A 145 -2.60 3.17 -29.24
N VAL A 146 -1.61 3.84 -29.83
CA VAL A 146 -1.66 5.29 -30.06
C VAL A 146 -2.71 5.63 -31.12
N ARG A 147 -2.75 4.87 -32.20
CA ARG A 147 -3.75 4.96 -33.27
C ARG A 147 -5.17 4.82 -32.74
N ASP A 148 -5.38 3.85 -31.85
CA ASP A 148 -6.65 3.59 -31.18
C ASP A 148 -7.11 4.77 -30.32
N ARG A 149 -6.20 5.38 -29.57
CA ARG A 149 -6.48 6.56 -28.74
C ARG A 149 -6.81 7.82 -29.55
N ASN A 150 -6.28 7.92 -30.77
CA ASN A 150 -6.51 9.03 -31.69
C ASN A 150 -7.58 8.72 -32.75
N SER A 151 -8.32 7.64 -32.55
CA SER A 151 -9.47 7.31 -33.39
C SER A 151 -10.61 8.30 -33.18
N ARG A 152 -11.39 8.50 -34.21
CA ARG A 152 -12.61 9.31 -34.18
C ARG A 152 -13.86 8.46 -34.50
N MET A 153 -14.98 8.85 -33.94
CA MET A 153 -16.27 8.23 -34.25
C MET A 153 -16.87 8.96 -35.43
N VAL A 154 -17.14 8.23 -36.49
CA VAL A 154 -17.78 8.75 -37.73
C VAL A 154 -19.13 8.08 -37.96
N THR A 155 -20.11 8.85 -38.38
CA THR A 155 -21.42 8.32 -38.73
C THR A 155 -21.33 7.52 -40.01
N VAL A 156 -21.97 6.35 -40.00
CA VAL A 156 -22.03 5.42 -41.15
C VAL A 156 -23.45 5.22 -41.58
N ASP A 157 -23.77 5.68 -42.79
CA ASP A 157 -25.12 5.60 -43.37
C ASP A 157 -25.21 4.61 -44.54
N ASP A 158 -24.08 4.13 -45.05
CA ASP A 158 -23.95 3.36 -46.27
C ASP A 158 -23.98 1.84 -46.07
N ARG A 159 -23.82 1.37 -44.86
CA ARG A 159 -23.80 -0.05 -44.46
C ARG A 159 -24.66 -0.35 -43.24
N ALA A 160 -24.91 -1.62 -42.99
CA ALA A 160 -25.52 -2.11 -41.78
C ALA A 160 -24.50 -2.10 -40.60
N ALA A 161 -25.03 -2.10 -39.38
CA ALA A 161 -24.27 -2.18 -38.13
C ALA A 161 -23.43 -3.46 -38.04
N GLN A 162 -22.23 -3.34 -37.58
CA GLN A 162 -21.25 -4.42 -37.39
C GLN A 162 -20.71 -4.46 -35.95
N ASN A 163 -20.04 -5.53 -35.60
CA ASN A 163 -19.31 -5.57 -34.32
C ASN A 163 -18.31 -4.42 -34.26
N ASP A 164 -18.08 -3.91 -33.06
CA ASP A 164 -17.27 -2.74 -32.73
C ASP A 164 -17.87 -1.37 -33.12
N ASP A 165 -18.97 -1.30 -33.89
CA ASP A 165 -19.70 -0.06 -34.07
C ASP A 165 -20.40 0.38 -32.77
N VAL A 166 -20.68 1.66 -32.66
CA VAL A 166 -21.58 2.22 -31.63
C VAL A 166 -22.91 2.51 -32.27
N ALA A 167 -23.92 1.74 -31.90
CA ALA A 167 -25.31 1.96 -32.27
C ALA A 167 -25.97 2.96 -31.33
N VAL A 168 -26.53 4.04 -31.86
CA VAL A 168 -27.39 4.97 -31.11
C VAL A 168 -28.81 4.48 -31.23
N ILE A 169 -29.35 3.94 -30.13
CA ILE A 169 -30.64 3.26 -30.13
C ILE A 169 -31.61 3.84 -29.10
N ASP A 170 -32.90 3.79 -29.42
CA ASP A 170 -33.94 3.74 -28.40
C ASP A 170 -34.34 2.28 -28.24
N PHE A 171 -34.58 1.87 -27.02
CA PHE A 171 -35.11 0.55 -26.76
C PHE A 171 -36.16 0.57 -25.64
N GLU A 172 -37.13 -0.32 -25.74
CA GLU A 172 -38.17 -0.55 -24.73
C GLU A 172 -38.44 -2.05 -24.60
N GLY A 173 -38.17 -2.59 -23.41
CA GLY A 173 -38.28 -4.02 -23.12
C GLY A 173 -39.60 -4.40 -22.48
N PHE A 174 -40.13 -5.56 -22.88
CA PHE A 174 -41.36 -6.15 -22.38
C PHE A 174 -41.11 -7.59 -21.96
N VAL A 175 -41.65 -7.98 -20.81
CA VAL A 175 -41.72 -9.37 -20.34
C VAL A 175 -43.20 -9.73 -20.18
N ASP A 176 -43.62 -10.83 -20.78
CA ASP A 176 -45.04 -11.26 -20.82
C ASP A 176 -46.00 -10.16 -21.34
N GLY A 177 -45.49 -9.25 -22.17
CA GLY A 177 -46.26 -8.13 -22.77
C GLY A 177 -46.34 -6.88 -21.88
N GLU A 178 -45.73 -6.88 -20.70
CA GLU A 178 -45.70 -5.72 -19.80
C GLU A 178 -44.28 -5.11 -19.77
N ALA A 179 -44.21 -3.76 -19.85
CA ALA A 179 -42.94 -3.05 -19.75
C ALA A 179 -42.38 -3.14 -18.30
N PHE A 180 -41.07 -3.36 -18.15
CA PHE A 180 -40.41 -3.47 -16.87
C PHE A 180 -39.50 -2.28 -16.58
N GLU A 181 -39.28 -2.01 -15.30
CA GLU A 181 -38.43 -0.92 -14.85
C GLU A 181 -36.97 -1.16 -15.24
N GLY A 182 -36.30 -0.13 -15.80
CA GLY A 182 -34.94 -0.23 -16.33
C GLY A 182 -34.88 -0.82 -17.76
N GLY A 183 -35.97 -1.25 -18.35
CA GLY A 183 -36.02 -1.80 -19.71
C GLY A 183 -36.09 -0.76 -20.81
N LYS A 184 -36.08 0.55 -20.52
CA LYS A 184 -36.24 1.62 -21.51
C LYS A 184 -35.13 2.64 -21.46
N ALA A 185 -34.58 3.01 -22.61
CA ALA A 185 -33.72 4.19 -22.77
C ALA A 185 -33.91 4.81 -24.16
N GLU A 186 -33.58 6.09 -24.26
CA GLU A 186 -33.61 6.87 -25.50
C GLU A 186 -32.22 7.41 -25.82
N ASN A 187 -31.83 7.40 -27.09
CA ASN A 187 -30.51 7.85 -27.59
C ASN A 187 -29.32 7.17 -26.83
N TYR A 188 -29.46 5.90 -26.52
CA TYR A 188 -28.43 5.16 -25.85
C TYR A 188 -27.31 4.77 -26.81
N ASN A 189 -26.04 5.06 -26.43
CA ASN A 189 -24.87 4.67 -27.20
C ASN A 189 -24.44 3.26 -26.81
N LEU A 190 -24.75 2.27 -27.60
CA LEU A 190 -24.40 0.88 -27.38
C LEU A 190 -23.25 0.46 -28.27
N LYS A 191 -22.11 0.08 -27.69
CA LYS A 191 -21.01 -0.54 -28.44
C LYS A 191 -21.37 -2.01 -28.69
N LEU A 192 -21.53 -2.38 -29.96
CA LEU A 192 -21.87 -3.75 -30.39
C LEU A 192 -20.65 -4.69 -30.17
N GLY A 193 -20.88 -5.85 -29.59
CA GLY A 193 -19.86 -6.82 -29.25
C GLY A 193 -19.12 -6.53 -27.94
N SER A 194 -19.61 -5.55 -27.16
CA SER A 194 -19.00 -5.20 -25.85
C SER A 194 -19.34 -6.20 -24.73
N GLY A 195 -20.44 -6.92 -24.84
CA GLY A 195 -20.98 -7.78 -23.82
C GLY A 195 -21.57 -7.03 -22.61
N ASN A 196 -21.86 -5.75 -22.75
CA ASN A 196 -22.44 -4.93 -21.68
C ASN A 196 -23.95 -5.17 -21.51
N PHE A 197 -24.61 -5.72 -22.53
CA PHE A 197 -26.02 -6.10 -22.49
C PHE A 197 -26.18 -7.60 -22.32
N ILE A 198 -27.40 -8.02 -22.06
CA ILE A 198 -27.73 -9.44 -21.91
C ILE A 198 -27.39 -10.20 -23.22
N PRO A 199 -26.92 -11.47 -23.12
CA PRO A 199 -26.52 -12.25 -24.28
C PRO A 199 -27.60 -12.32 -25.34
N GLY A 200 -27.23 -12.14 -26.59
CA GLY A 200 -28.15 -12.13 -27.72
C GLY A 200 -28.77 -10.76 -28.05
N PHE A 201 -28.53 -9.73 -27.23
CA PHE A 201 -29.06 -8.38 -27.48
C PHE A 201 -28.26 -7.65 -28.55
N GLU A 202 -26.94 -7.56 -28.35
CA GLU A 202 -26.05 -6.84 -29.25
C GLU A 202 -25.93 -7.55 -30.61
N GLU A 203 -25.91 -8.87 -30.60
CA GLU A 203 -25.77 -9.70 -31.81
C GLU A 203 -26.95 -9.57 -32.74
N GLN A 204 -28.17 -9.35 -32.21
CA GLN A 204 -29.37 -9.18 -33.04
C GLN A 204 -29.48 -7.79 -33.62
N ILE A 205 -28.75 -6.78 -33.13
CA ILE A 205 -28.68 -5.44 -33.71
C ILE A 205 -27.74 -5.42 -34.93
N VAL A 206 -26.71 -6.27 -34.91
CA VAL A 206 -25.79 -6.42 -36.03
C VAL A 206 -26.55 -6.83 -37.30
N GLY A 207 -26.32 -6.11 -38.40
CA GLY A 207 -26.98 -6.33 -39.67
C GLY A 207 -28.17 -5.41 -39.96
N HIS A 208 -28.63 -4.65 -38.96
CA HIS A 208 -29.66 -3.62 -39.15
C HIS A 208 -29.07 -2.28 -39.62
N LYS A 209 -29.86 -1.46 -40.26
CA LYS A 209 -29.44 -0.17 -40.82
C LYS A 209 -30.00 1.00 -40.01
N THR A 210 -29.36 2.14 -40.15
CA THR A 210 -29.82 3.41 -39.61
C THR A 210 -31.28 3.69 -40.03
N GLY A 211 -32.12 4.09 -39.07
CA GLY A 211 -33.54 4.38 -39.24
C GLY A 211 -34.46 3.16 -39.22
N GLU A 212 -33.95 1.95 -38.96
CA GLU A 212 -34.78 0.76 -38.83
C GLU A 212 -35.41 0.64 -37.43
N GLU A 213 -36.69 0.29 -37.40
CA GLU A 213 -37.41 -0.14 -36.21
C GLU A 213 -37.61 -1.66 -36.26
N PHE A 214 -37.19 -2.37 -35.25
CA PHE A 214 -37.29 -3.83 -35.20
C PHE A 214 -37.47 -4.31 -33.77
N THR A 215 -37.83 -5.58 -33.63
CA THR A 215 -37.98 -6.24 -32.30
C THR A 215 -37.03 -7.39 -32.24
N ILE A 216 -36.32 -7.47 -31.11
CA ILE A 216 -35.46 -8.60 -30.80
C ILE A 216 -36.01 -9.37 -29.58
N THR A 217 -35.73 -10.65 -29.52
CA THR A 217 -36.10 -11.50 -28.38
C THR A 217 -34.85 -12.04 -27.76
N VAL A 218 -34.70 -11.84 -26.44
CA VAL A 218 -33.51 -12.27 -25.67
C VAL A 218 -33.97 -12.91 -24.36
N LYS A 219 -33.15 -13.79 -23.84
CA LYS A 219 -33.39 -14.45 -22.55
C LYS A 219 -32.48 -13.91 -21.50
N PHE A 220 -33.04 -13.48 -20.37
CA PHE A 220 -32.24 -13.09 -19.21
C PHE A 220 -31.48 -14.28 -18.63
N PRO A 221 -30.20 -14.11 -18.21
CA PRO A 221 -29.45 -15.13 -17.49
C PRO A 221 -30.14 -15.57 -16.20
N ASP A 222 -29.91 -16.82 -15.79
CA ASP A 222 -30.50 -17.37 -14.56
C ASP A 222 -29.90 -16.74 -13.29
N ASP A 223 -28.75 -16.07 -13.40
CA ASP A 223 -28.04 -15.35 -12.33
C ASP A 223 -28.21 -13.82 -12.41
N TYR A 224 -29.17 -13.34 -13.20
CA TYR A 224 -29.42 -11.91 -13.33
C TYR A 224 -29.79 -11.26 -11.98
N GLN A 225 -29.36 -9.99 -11.80
CA GLN A 225 -29.50 -9.30 -10.50
C GLN A 225 -30.97 -9.10 -10.06
N ALA A 226 -31.89 -8.84 -11.02
CA ALA A 226 -33.30 -8.68 -10.74
C ALA A 226 -34.00 -10.05 -10.76
N GLU A 227 -34.43 -10.53 -9.58
CA GLU A 227 -35.05 -11.86 -9.43
C GLU A 227 -36.29 -12.05 -10.31
N GLU A 228 -37.04 -10.97 -10.55
CA GLU A 228 -38.26 -10.98 -11.34
C GLU A 228 -38.03 -11.25 -12.83
N LEU A 229 -36.79 -11.02 -13.30
CA LEU A 229 -36.41 -11.15 -14.71
C LEU A 229 -35.61 -12.43 -15.00
N LYS A 230 -35.07 -13.10 -13.96
CA LYS A 230 -34.23 -14.30 -14.10
C LYS A 230 -34.84 -15.36 -14.98
N GLY A 231 -34.10 -15.77 -16.03
CA GLY A 231 -34.47 -16.86 -16.94
C GLY A 231 -35.68 -16.59 -17.82
N LYS A 232 -36.27 -15.38 -17.75
CA LYS A 232 -37.44 -15.00 -18.60
C LYS A 232 -37.00 -14.54 -19.98
N GLU A 233 -37.88 -14.75 -20.94
CA GLU A 233 -37.76 -14.16 -22.26
C GLU A 233 -38.30 -12.72 -22.23
N ALA A 234 -37.60 -11.82 -22.89
CA ALA A 234 -37.97 -10.43 -23.05
C ALA A 234 -37.94 -10.04 -24.51
N GLU A 235 -38.96 -9.28 -24.94
CA GLU A 235 -39.00 -8.65 -26.25
C GLU A 235 -38.59 -7.19 -26.12
N PHE A 236 -37.61 -6.75 -26.92
CA PHE A 236 -37.21 -5.36 -26.98
C PHE A 236 -37.54 -4.75 -28.33
N LYS A 237 -38.30 -3.68 -28.29
CA LYS A 237 -38.51 -2.82 -29.44
C LYS A 237 -37.35 -1.85 -29.56
N ILE A 238 -36.66 -1.86 -30.67
CA ILE A 238 -35.46 -1.07 -30.90
C ILE A 238 -35.71 -0.14 -32.10
N ASN A 239 -35.27 1.11 -31.92
CA ASN A 239 -35.17 2.07 -33.03
C ASN A 239 -33.69 2.47 -33.17
N LEU A 240 -33.08 2.14 -34.29
CA LEU A 240 -31.67 2.42 -34.56
C LEU A 240 -31.52 3.78 -35.25
N HIS A 241 -31.16 4.81 -34.49
CA HIS A 241 -31.06 6.18 -35.01
C HIS A 241 -29.80 6.43 -35.82
N GLU A 242 -28.66 5.95 -35.35
CA GLU A 242 -27.37 6.25 -35.93
C GLU A 242 -26.39 5.09 -35.68
N ILE A 243 -25.54 4.83 -36.65
CA ILE A 243 -24.41 3.91 -36.52
C ILE A 243 -23.16 4.76 -36.58
N LYS A 244 -22.30 4.62 -35.55
CA LYS A 244 -20.99 5.27 -35.50
C LYS A 244 -19.92 4.21 -35.56
N ALA A 245 -19.05 4.29 -36.54
CA ALA A 245 -17.89 3.45 -36.66
C ALA A 245 -16.65 4.16 -36.12
N LYS A 246 -15.78 3.41 -35.53
CA LYS A 246 -14.46 3.89 -35.12
C LYS A 246 -13.57 3.98 -36.36
N GLU A 247 -13.24 5.19 -36.78
CA GLU A 247 -12.27 5.43 -37.85
C GLU A 247 -10.89 5.60 -37.22
N LEU A 248 -9.98 4.70 -37.61
CA LEU A 248 -8.59 4.75 -37.18
C LEU A 248 -7.81 5.60 -38.21
N PRO A 249 -6.98 6.56 -37.77
CA PRO A 249 -6.13 7.32 -38.66
C PRO A 249 -5.15 6.40 -39.43
N GLU A 250 -4.74 6.80 -40.63
CA GLU A 250 -3.69 6.11 -41.36
C GLU A 250 -2.33 6.34 -40.63
N VAL A 251 -1.48 5.32 -40.62
CA VAL A 251 -0.17 5.41 -39.99
C VAL A 251 0.87 5.95 -40.96
N ASP A 252 0.94 7.26 -41.02
CA ASP A 252 1.83 8.00 -41.91
C ASP A 252 2.55 9.14 -41.19
N ASP A 253 3.31 9.96 -41.91
CA ASP A 253 4.04 11.09 -41.32
C ASP A 253 3.12 12.21 -40.80
N GLU A 254 1.89 12.32 -41.27
CA GLU A 254 0.88 13.29 -40.76
C GLU A 254 0.39 12.83 -39.39
N PHE A 255 0.05 11.53 -39.28
CA PHE A 255 -0.32 10.93 -38.00
C PHE A 255 0.78 11.11 -36.96
N VAL A 256 2.06 10.91 -37.33
CA VAL A 256 3.18 11.05 -36.42
C VAL A 256 3.31 12.47 -35.87
N LYS A 257 3.11 13.50 -36.71
CA LYS A 257 3.12 14.91 -36.28
C LYS A 257 2.00 15.26 -35.33
N ASP A 258 0.87 14.57 -35.45
CA ASP A 258 -0.27 14.79 -34.55
C ASP A 258 -0.07 14.16 -33.16
N VAL A 259 0.71 13.07 -33.06
CA VAL A 259 0.85 12.28 -31.83
C VAL A 259 2.23 12.38 -31.16
N SER A 260 3.21 12.98 -31.82
CA SER A 260 4.60 13.11 -31.33
C SER A 260 5.30 14.37 -31.80
N ASP A 261 6.53 14.59 -31.29
CA ASP A 261 7.42 15.66 -31.74
C ASP A 261 8.29 15.28 -32.98
N LYS A 262 8.01 14.11 -33.59
CA LYS A 262 8.76 13.60 -34.76
C LYS A 262 8.12 14.04 -36.05
N GLU A 263 8.91 14.08 -37.12
CA GLU A 263 8.45 14.50 -38.43
C GLU A 263 8.12 13.32 -39.35
N THR A 264 8.70 12.14 -39.08
CA THR A 264 8.53 10.95 -39.92
C THR A 264 8.21 9.68 -39.11
N LEU A 265 7.53 8.73 -39.75
CA LEU A 265 7.18 7.46 -39.16
C LEU A 265 8.44 6.65 -38.74
N ASP A 266 9.52 6.75 -39.50
CA ASP A 266 10.77 6.04 -39.17
C ASP A 266 11.42 6.60 -37.88
N GLU A 267 11.42 7.93 -37.70
CA GLU A 267 11.91 8.55 -36.46
C GLU A 267 11.03 8.18 -35.27
N TYR A 268 9.74 8.14 -35.43
CA TYR A 268 8.81 7.76 -34.38
C TYR A 268 8.96 6.27 -34.00
N LYS A 269 9.11 5.38 -34.99
CA LYS A 269 9.41 3.97 -34.73
C LYS A 269 10.73 3.79 -33.99
N ALA A 270 11.76 4.58 -34.28
CA ALA A 270 13.05 4.53 -33.57
C ALA A 270 12.87 4.95 -32.10
N GLU A 271 12.14 6.03 -31.81
CA GLU A 271 11.83 6.47 -30.44
C GLU A 271 11.00 5.44 -29.66
N LEU A 272 10.00 4.84 -30.31
CA LEU A 272 9.20 3.78 -29.71
C LEU A 272 10.06 2.55 -29.39
N LYS A 273 10.98 2.16 -30.27
CA LYS A 273 11.94 1.09 -30.01
C LYS A 273 12.78 1.36 -28.75
N GLU A 274 13.28 2.57 -28.57
CA GLU A 274 14.03 2.96 -27.36
C GLU A 274 13.14 2.92 -26.11
N THR A 275 11.93 3.41 -26.22
CA THR A 275 10.96 3.42 -25.12
C THR A 275 10.55 2.02 -24.70
N VAL A 276 10.24 1.15 -25.67
CA VAL A 276 9.91 -0.26 -25.44
C VAL A 276 11.11 -1.01 -24.86
N ALA A 277 12.32 -0.79 -25.40
CA ALA A 277 13.56 -1.38 -24.90
C ALA A 277 13.77 -1.04 -23.42
N LYS A 278 13.64 0.23 -23.06
CA LYS A 278 13.77 0.69 -21.69
C LYS A 278 12.71 0.04 -20.77
N ARG A 279 11.44 0.02 -21.21
CA ARG A 279 10.37 -0.61 -20.45
C ARG A 279 10.62 -2.10 -20.22
N LEU A 280 10.98 -2.85 -21.26
CA LEU A 280 11.29 -4.27 -21.14
C LEU A 280 12.49 -4.55 -20.23
N GLN A 281 13.52 -3.68 -20.31
CA GLN A 281 14.68 -3.77 -19.43
C GLN A 281 14.27 -3.52 -17.97
N ASP A 282 13.51 -2.46 -17.69
CA ASP A 282 13.03 -2.12 -16.34
C ASP A 282 12.12 -3.22 -15.77
N GLU A 283 11.26 -3.83 -16.61
CA GLU A 283 10.40 -4.95 -16.23
C GLU A 283 11.20 -6.23 -15.94
N ALA A 284 12.18 -6.54 -16.78
CA ALA A 284 13.05 -7.71 -16.59
C ALA A 284 13.93 -7.55 -15.34
N ASP A 285 14.47 -6.38 -15.08
CA ASP A 285 15.28 -6.10 -13.89
C ASP A 285 14.43 -6.17 -12.62
N LYS A 286 13.21 -5.63 -12.63
CA LYS A 286 12.26 -5.80 -11.51
C LYS A 286 11.87 -7.25 -11.27
N ASP A 287 11.68 -8.02 -12.33
CA ASP A 287 11.37 -9.45 -12.22
C ASP A 287 12.54 -10.24 -11.59
N VAL A 288 13.78 -9.94 -12.00
CA VAL A 288 15.00 -10.49 -11.38
C VAL A 288 15.06 -10.12 -9.90
N ASP A 289 14.81 -8.87 -9.54
CA ASP A 289 14.80 -8.39 -8.16
C ASP A 289 13.74 -9.09 -7.30
N ASN A 290 12.55 -9.31 -7.85
CA ASN A 290 11.49 -10.06 -7.18
C ASN A 290 11.87 -11.53 -6.97
N GLN A 291 12.42 -12.21 -7.98
CA GLN A 291 12.89 -13.60 -7.86
C GLN A 291 13.99 -13.74 -6.80
N ILE A 292 14.94 -12.80 -6.75
CA ILE A 292 15.98 -12.77 -5.71
C ILE A 292 15.35 -12.60 -4.32
N SER A 293 14.42 -11.66 -4.19
CA SER A 293 13.73 -11.39 -2.93
C SER A 293 12.92 -12.59 -2.44
N GLU A 294 12.18 -13.25 -3.32
CA GLU A 294 11.41 -14.46 -2.99
C GLU A 294 12.33 -15.59 -2.51
N LYS A 295 13.41 -15.84 -3.21
CA LYS A 295 14.39 -16.88 -2.83
C LYS A 295 15.09 -16.56 -1.51
N LEU A 296 15.43 -15.28 -1.24
CA LEU A 296 15.98 -14.89 0.04
C LEU A 296 15.00 -15.16 1.19
N MET A 297 13.70 -14.89 0.99
CA MET A 297 12.68 -15.17 1.99
C MET A 297 12.50 -16.67 2.24
N GLU A 298 12.65 -17.52 1.22
CA GLU A 298 12.60 -18.98 1.33
C GLU A 298 13.80 -19.56 2.09
N LEU A 299 14.96 -18.91 1.99
CA LEU A 299 16.21 -19.34 2.65
C LEU A 299 16.33 -18.88 4.10
N LEU A 300 15.39 -18.05 4.57
CA LEU A 300 15.38 -17.52 5.92
C LEU A 300 14.93 -18.57 6.92
N GLU A 301 15.75 -18.83 7.94
CA GLU A 301 15.48 -19.82 8.99
C GLU A 301 15.28 -19.11 10.35
N GLY A 302 14.21 -19.46 11.05
CA GLY A 302 13.86 -18.91 12.37
C GLY A 302 12.37 -18.65 12.51
N GLU A 303 11.94 -18.31 13.71
CA GLU A 303 10.55 -18.00 14.05
C GLU A 303 10.35 -16.50 14.16
N ILE A 304 9.48 -15.94 13.32
CA ILE A 304 9.19 -14.51 13.29
C ILE A 304 7.92 -14.26 14.12
N PRO A 305 8.00 -13.39 15.15
CA PRO A 305 6.82 -13.04 15.93
C PRO A 305 5.72 -12.37 15.10
N GLU A 306 4.46 -12.78 15.33
CA GLU A 306 3.28 -12.19 14.66
C GLU A 306 3.21 -10.65 14.85
N ALA A 307 3.68 -10.17 16.02
CA ALA A 307 3.75 -8.75 16.32
C ALA A 307 4.56 -7.93 15.30
N MET A 308 5.58 -8.53 14.65
CA MET A 308 6.35 -7.85 13.60
C MET A 308 5.50 -7.62 12.35
N TYR A 309 4.74 -8.63 11.94
CA TYR A 309 3.83 -8.52 10.80
C TYR A 309 2.72 -7.50 11.07
N ASP A 310 2.18 -7.53 12.28
CA ASP A 310 1.16 -6.60 12.73
C ASP A 310 1.65 -5.15 12.75
N ASN A 311 2.86 -4.92 13.22
CA ASN A 311 3.49 -3.60 13.23
C ASN A 311 3.72 -3.10 11.79
N GLN A 312 4.23 -3.97 10.92
CA GLN A 312 4.46 -3.62 9.51
C GLN A 312 3.15 -3.31 8.78
N ALA A 313 2.09 -4.11 9.01
CA ALA A 313 0.78 -3.84 8.44
C ALA A 313 0.21 -2.49 8.92
N ASN A 314 0.37 -2.17 10.22
CA ASN A 314 -0.05 -0.88 10.76
C ASN A 314 0.75 0.28 10.13
N GLU A 315 2.04 0.09 9.86
CA GLU A 315 2.87 1.10 9.19
C GLU A 315 2.42 1.33 7.75
N MET A 316 2.12 0.25 7.01
CA MET A 316 1.57 0.34 5.64
C MET A 316 0.22 1.07 5.61
N VAL A 317 -0.63 0.87 6.61
CA VAL A 317 -1.88 1.63 6.76
C VAL A 317 -1.60 3.12 7.01
N ARG A 318 -0.58 3.47 7.80
CA ARG A 318 -0.15 4.88 8.00
C ARG A 318 0.41 5.51 6.73
N GLU A 319 1.24 4.76 5.98
CA GLU A 319 1.74 5.20 4.67
C GLU A 319 0.58 5.49 3.70
N PHE A 320 -0.43 4.62 3.72
CA PHE A 320 -1.63 4.79 2.91
C PHE A 320 -2.44 6.04 3.33
N ASP A 321 -2.62 6.28 4.63
CA ASP A 321 -3.30 7.49 5.15
C ASP A 321 -2.56 8.77 4.70
N MET A 322 -1.22 8.77 4.79
CA MET A 322 -0.42 9.91 4.31
C MET A 322 -0.60 10.14 2.80
N ARG A 323 -0.66 9.06 2.01
CA ARG A 323 -0.90 9.14 0.55
C ARG A 323 -2.29 9.69 0.25
N LEU A 324 -3.33 9.22 0.93
CA LEU A 324 -4.69 9.75 0.79
C LEU A 324 -4.75 11.25 1.10
N ARG A 325 -4.13 11.67 2.20
CA ARG A 325 -4.08 13.10 2.59
C ARG A 325 -3.35 13.96 1.56
N SER A 326 -2.31 13.45 0.94
CA SER A 326 -1.60 14.15 -0.14
C SER A 326 -2.49 14.39 -1.37
N GLN A 327 -3.52 13.54 -1.56
CA GLN A 327 -4.54 13.64 -2.61
C GLN A 327 -5.79 14.40 -2.17
N GLY A 328 -5.79 14.96 -0.95
CA GLY A 328 -6.95 15.69 -0.40
C GLY A 328 -8.07 14.81 0.15
N LEU A 329 -7.81 13.51 0.32
CA LEU A 329 -8.76 12.56 0.91
C LEU A 329 -8.37 12.22 2.35
N ASP A 330 -9.35 11.83 3.16
CA ASP A 330 -9.10 11.30 4.51
C ASP A 330 -9.48 9.82 4.60
N MET A 331 -8.80 9.09 5.47
CA MET A 331 -8.99 7.66 5.69
C MET A 331 -10.45 7.30 6.03
N LYS A 332 -11.12 8.11 6.82
CA LYS A 332 -12.49 7.83 7.26
C LYS A 332 -13.46 7.87 6.08
N THR A 333 -13.35 8.90 5.23
CA THR A 333 -14.15 9.04 4.01
C THR A 333 -13.88 7.89 3.05
N TYR A 334 -12.61 7.51 2.86
CA TYR A 334 -12.22 6.36 2.03
C TYR A 334 -12.88 5.07 2.53
N MET A 335 -12.74 4.75 3.82
CA MET A 335 -13.32 3.53 4.40
C MET A 335 -14.85 3.51 4.29
N GLN A 336 -15.52 4.65 4.48
CA GLN A 336 -16.97 4.75 4.31
C GLN A 336 -17.41 4.49 2.86
N TYR A 337 -16.68 5.04 1.90
CA TYR A 337 -16.98 4.83 0.48
C TYR A 337 -16.79 3.37 0.06
N MET A 338 -15.74 2.72 0.57
CA MET A 338 -15.42 1.33 0.27
C MET A 338 -16.22 0.32 1.11
N GLY A 339 -17.00 0.77 2.09
CA GLY A 339 -17.74 -0.12 3.01
C GLY A 339 -16.84 -0.99 3.89
N MET A 340 -15.64 -0.50 4.25
CA MET A 340 -14.61 -1.26 4.98
C MET A 340 -14.39 -0.70 6.37
N ASP A 341 -13.99 -1.56 7.31
CA ASP A 341 -13.47 -1.18 8.61
C ASP A 341 -11.94 -1.20 8.67
N ALA A 342 -11.38 -0.73 9.79
CA ALA A 342 -9.93 -0.67 9.98
C ALA A 342 -9.26 -2.05 9.95
N ASN A 343 -9.95 -3.11 10.40
CA ASN A 343 -9.41 -4.47 10.41
C ASN A 343 -9.38 -5.04 9.00
N ALA A 344 -10.43 -4.82 8.21
CA ALA A 344 -10.45 -5.21 6.80
C ALA A 344 -9.34 -4.52 6.01
N LEU A 345 -9.14 -3.21 6.23
CA LEU A 345 -8.05 -2.44 5.61
C LEU A 345 -6.67 -3.00 6.01
N LYS A 346 -6.44 -3.26 7.30
CA LYS A 346 -5.20 -3.88 7.78
C LYS A 346 -5.00 -5.27 7.16
N GLY A 347 -6.08 -6.06 7.05
CA GLY A 347 -6.07 -7.39 6.44
C GLY A 347 -5.57 -7.41 4.99
N MET A 348 -5.87 -6.35 4.21
CA MET A 348 -5.39 -6.21 2.83
C MET A 348 -3.86 -6.12 2.73
N TYR A 349 -3.22 -5.57 3.76
CA TYR A 349 -1.77 -5.41 3.80
C TYR A 349 -1.02 -6.59 4.44
N LYS A 350 -1.74 -7.58 5.00
CA LYS A 350 -1.11 -8.65 5.78
C LYS A 350 -0.07 -9.43 4.98
N GLU A 351 -0.41 -9.89 3.80
CA GLU A 351 0.50 -10.67 2.94
C GLU A 351 1.74 -9.85 2.53
N GLU A 352 1.54 -8.61 2.14
CA GLU A 352 2.66 -7.73 1.76
C GLU A 352 3.53 -7.36 2.97
N ALA A 353 2.91 -7.17 4.14
CA ALA A 353 3.63 -6.93 5.39
C ALA A 353 4.51 -8.13 5.78
N GLU A 354 3.99 -9.36 5.63
CA GLU A 354 4.76 -10.58 5.84
C GLU A 354 5.98 -10.66 4.92
N LYS A 355 5.80 -10.35 3.63
CA LYS A 355 6.90 -10.33 2.65
C LYS A 355 7.95 -9.27 3.01
N ARG A 356 7.53 -8.04 3.36
CA ARG A 356 8.45 -6.96 3.74
C ARG A 356 9.27 -7.32 4.98
N VAL A 357 8.63 -7.87 6.01
CA VAL A 357 9.33 -8.28 7.24
C VAL A 357 10.32 -9.40 6.96
N LYS A 358 9.91 -10.45 6.25
CA LYS A 358 10.79 -11.59 5.91
C LYS A 358 12.00 -11.14 5.09
N LEU A 359 11.78 -10.32 4.06
CA LEU A 359 12.86 -9.80 3.22
C LEU A 359 13.83 -8.94 4.02
N ARG A 360 13.33 -8.04 4.87
CA ARG A 360 14.17 -7.20 5.73
C ARG A 360 15.03 -8.04 6.65
N LEU A 361 14.44 -9.00 7.36
CA LEU A 361 15.17 -9.90 8.27
C LEU A 361 16.20 -10.78 7.52
N ALA A 362 15.87 -11.25 6.31
CA ALA A 362 16.80 -11.98 5.48
C ALA A 362 18.03 -11.13 5.12
N LEU A 363 17.82 -9.89 4.70
CA LEU A 363 18.89 -8.97 4.35
C LEU A 363 19.71 -8.52 5.57
N GLU A 364 19.10 -8.34 6.73
CA GLU A 364 19.79 -8.07 7.99
C GLU A 364 20.64 -9.27 8.42
N ALA A 365 20.17 -10.51 8.22
CA ALA A 365 20.94 -11.72 8.46
C ALA A 365 22.15 -11.82 7.49
N VAL A 366 21.96 -11.49 6.21
CA VAL A 366 23.07 -11.40 5.24
C VAL A 366 24.08 -10.33 5.67
N ALA A 367 23.61 -9.12 6.00
CA ALA A 367 24.47 -8.00 6.40
C ALA A 367 25.35 -8.35 7.61
N ARG A 368 24.77 -9.06 8.59
CA ARG A 368 25.47 -9.55 9.79
C ARG A 368 26.50 -10.61 9.44
N LYS A 369 26.14 -11.58 8.58
CA LYS A 369 27.01 -12.70 8.18
C LYS A 369 28.21 -12.25 7.35
N GLU A 370 28.01 -11.25 6.50
CA GLU A 370 29.06 -10.64 5.66
C GLU A 370 29.79 -9.49 6.35
N ASN A 371 29.42 -9.18 7.63
CA ASN A 371 29.99 -8.07 8.40
C ASN A 371 29.98 -6.75 7.61
N ILE A 372 28.83 -6.41 6.99
CA ILE A 372 28.69 -5.21 6.18
C ILE A 372 28.82 -3.96 7.05
N GLU A 373 29.87 -3.19 6.80
CA GLU A 373 30.09 -1.90 7.46
C GLU A 373 29.53 -0.73 6.64
N VAL A 374 29.01 0.26 7.34
CA VAL A 374 28.54 1.53 6.76
C VAL A 374 29.48 2.63 7.18
N THR A 375 30.04 3.33 6.20
CA THR A 375 30.94 4.46 6.40
C THR A 375 30.18 5.78 6.48
N GLU A 376 30.81 6.84 7.00
CA GLU A 376 30.22 8.19 6.96
C GLU A 376 29.91 8.66 5.51
N ALA A 377 30.75 8.24 4.55
CA ALA A 377 30.54 8.56 3.14
C ALA A 377 29.27 7.89 2.58
N ASP A 378 28.95 6.68 3.01
CA ASP A 378 27.71 6.00 2.61
C ASP A 378 26.46 6.74 3.16
N LEU A 379 26.53 7.16 4.43
CA LEU A 379 25.45 7.93 5.06
C LEU A 379 25.26 9.30 4.38
N ASP A 380 26.35 10.00 4.10
CA ASP A 380 26.29 11.28 3.41
C ASP A 380 25.71 11.17 1.99
N ALA A 381 26.07 10.10 1.27
CA ALA A 381 25.49 9.80 -0.04
C ALA A 381 23.98 9.56 0.05
N GLU A 382 23.52 8.81 1.06
CA GLU A 382 22.11 8.49 1.23
C GLU A 382 21.30 9.72 1.69
N TYR A 383 21.83 10.52 2.60
CA TYR A 383 21.25 11.82 2.94
C TYR A 383 21.14 12.74 1.73
N GLY A 384 22.13 12.70 0.82
CA GLY A 384 22.11 13.44 -0.44
C GLY A 384 20.96 12.99 -1.35
N LYS A 385 20.80 11.69 -1.57
CA LYS A 385 19.68 11.12 -2.35
C LYS A 385 18.31 11.53 -1.77
N MET A 386 18.16 11.41 -0.44
CA MET A 386 16.93 11.81 0.24
C MET A 386 16.66 13.32 0.08
N ALA A 387 17.67 14.16 0.23
CA ALA A 387 17.55 15.62 0.08
C ALA A 387 17.09 16.00 -1.34
N GLU A 388 17.62 15.33 -2.36
CA GLU A 388 17.23 15.52 -3.76
C GLU A 388 15.79 15.05 -4.02
N ALA A 389 15.45 13.85 -3.57
CA ALA A 389 14.12 13.24 -3.74
C ALA A 389 13.01 14.09 -3.10
N TYR A 390 13.25 14.60 -1.90
CA TYR A 390 12.28 15.42 -1.15
C TYR A 390 12.43 16.93 -1.41
N LYS A 391 13.39 17.34 -2.25
CA LYS A 391 13.72 18.77 -2.51
C LYS A 391 13.94 19.55 -1.22
N MET A 392 14.66 18.94 -0.29
CA MET A 392 14.97 19.48 1.04
C MET A 392 16.48 19.73 1.18
N ASP A 393 16.82 20.57 2.16
CA ASP A 393 18.21 20.76 2.56
C ASP A 393 18.72 19.54 3.36
N VAL A 394 19.97 19.11 3.07
CA VAL A 394 20.58 17.93 3.70
C VAL A 394 20.59 18.03 5.23
N ASP A 395 20.84 19.22 5.80
CA ASP A 395 20.86 19.44 7.25
C ASP A 395 19.48 19.23 7.88
N LYS A 396 18.40 19.50 7.14
CA LYS A 396 17.03 19.22 7.61
C LYS A 396 16.75 17.73 7.58
N VAL A 397 17.22 17.02 6.56
CA VAL A 397 17.08 15.58 6.45
C VAL A 397 17.84 14.89 7.59
N LYS A 398 19.09 15.27 7.85
CA LYS A 398 19.91 14.75 8.97
C LYS A 398 19.25 14.97 10.35
N LYS A 399 18.48 16.03 10.53
CA LYS A 399 17.72 16.28 11.77
C LYS A 399 16.45 15.44 11.87
N ALA A 400 15.84 15.11 10.75
CA ALA A 400 14.61 14.33 10.69
C ALA A 400 14.86 12.81 10.77
N VAL A 401 15.97 12.35 10.19
CA VAL A 401 16.34 10.93 10.13
C VAL A 401 17.63 10.70 10.92
N PRO A 402 17.56 10.02 12.08
CA PRO A 402 18.74 9.71 12.89
C PRO A 402 19.73 8.83 12.13
N ALA A 403 21.03 9.08 12.30
CA ALA A 403 22.08 8.31 11.62
C ALA A 403 22.04 6.81 11.98
N GLU A 404 21.64 6.47 13.20
CA GLU A 404 21.53 5.07 13.66
C GLU A 404 20.48 4.30 12.84
N SER A 405 19.31 4.88 12.62
CA SER A 405 18.25 4.29 11.79
C SER A 405 18.68 4.16 10.33
N LEU A 406 19.28 5.23 9.77
CA LEU A 406 19.75 5.21 8.39
C LEU A 406 20.88 4.19 8.17
N THR A 407 21.72 3.96 9.20
CA THR A 407 22.79 2.95 9.12
C THR A 407 22.24 1.55 8.89
N GLU A 408 21.15 1.18 9.57
CA GLU A 408 20.52 -0.13 9.37
C GLU A 408 19.92 -0.25 7.96
N ASP A 409 19.26 0.78 7.47
CA ASP A 409 18.68 0.78 6.11
C ASP A 409 19.76 0.70 5.03
N VAL A 410 20.88 1.41 5.19
CA VAL A 410 22.04 1.33 4.27
C VAL A 410 22.70 -0.06 4.32
N LYS A 411 22.77 -0.71 5.49
CA LYS A 411 23.26 -2.10 5.58
C LYS A 411 22.38 -3.06 4.77
N VAL A 412 21.06 -2.92 4.89
CA VAL A 412 20.10 -3.74 4.14
C VAL A 412 20.23 -3.52 2.64
N GLU A 413 20.37 -2.25 2.19
CA GLU A 413 20.59 -1.92 0.77
C GLU A 413 21.91 -2.55 0.25
N LYS A 414 23.00 -2.43 1.00
CA LYS A 414 24.29 -3.02 0.63
C LYS A 414 24.22 -4.56 0.59
N ALA A 415 23.49 -5.18 1.50
CA ALA A 415 23.29 -6.63 1.52
C ALA A 415 22.51 -7.08 0.28
N LEU A 416 21.46 -6.37 -0.10
CA LEU A 416 20.69 -6.66 -1.31
C LEU A 416 21.58 -6.53 -2.56
N ASN A 417 22.35 -5.45 -2.67
CA ASN A 417 23.26 -5.24 -3.78
C ASN A 417 24.32 -6.35 -3.87
N LEU A 418 24.87 -6.78 -2.74
CA LEU A 418 25.82 -7.90 -2.69
C LEU A 418 25.20 -9.20 -3.24
N VAL A 419 23.96 -9.51 -2.84
CA VAL A 419 23.27 -10.71 -3.31
C VAL A 419 22.97 -10.62 -4.81
N LYS A 420 22.51 -9.45 -5.29
CA LYS A 420 22.27 -9.19 -6.71
C LYS A 420 23.53 -9.35 -7.55
N ASP A 421 24.64 -8.80 -7.12
CA ASP A 421 25.92 -8.86 -7.82
C ASP A 421 26.47 -10.31 -7.91
N LYS A 422 26.09 -11.16 -6.98
CA LYS A 422 26.50 -12.58 -6.93
C LYS A 422 25.46 -13.54 -7.49
N ALA A 423 24.27 -13.05 -7.86
CA ALA A 423 23.23 -13.88 -8.46
C ALA A 423 23.66 -14.41 -9.85
N VAL A 424 23.22 -15.61 -10.16
CA VAL A 424 23.44 -16.25 -11.47
C VAL A 424 22.20 -16.03 -12.32
N ILE A 425 22.32 -15.10 -13.27
CA ILE A 425 21.24 -14.78 -14.19
C ILE A 425 21.33 -15.72 -15.40
N LYS A 426 20.26 -16.46 -15.65
CA LYS A 426 20.11 -17.41 -16.79
C LYS A 426 19.17 -16.85 -17.86
#